data_249d7a729395331c417ecccc6dc9ae5d
#
_entry.id   249d7a729395331c417ecccc6dc9ae5d
#
_cell.length_a   1.000
_cell.length_b   1.000
_cell.length_c   1.000
_cell.angle_alpha   90.00
_cell.angle_beta   90.00
_cell.angle_gamma   90.00
#
_symmetry.space_group_name_H-M   'P 1'
#
loop_
_entity.id
_entity.type
_entity.pdbx_description
1 polymer ?
#
loop_
_entity_poly.entity_id
_entity_poly.type
_entity_poly.pdbx_seq_one_letter_code
_entity_poly.pdbx_strand_id
1 'polypeptide(L)'
;MNMDETKLYSWFLGPKAENADMLERLVLEALRDCVFWRRNFHPEDDIIITEKCKREDAFQDSQALVRQEFLSLLANLKRDIPFYSPRYIGHMLGDQLLPAIAAYFAAMLHNPNNVTLEASPITTRYEMEVAQQLAGLMGYSGETWGHITSGGTIANFEALWVARNLKYFPIAARDAARALALEELPVTLPTGETINLVTADDNWPLLNLDTDEALNLRSRLYAAYAPRRADLPEAEIKKQVDRLLSAYGISGKGIQRFFSELGDEKVAAPLALVPATAHYSMQKVIEALGLGKEQIEMIPVDSHFRTDVGALREILLRCANERRPVLALISVLGTTEEGAIDQIHRLVELQAEMRKRGLAFYHHCDAA
;
A
#
# COMPACT_ATOMS: atom_id res chain seq x y z
N MET A 1 13.26 20.24 -15.99
CA MET A 1 12.30 20.74 -16.98
C MET A 1 11.69 22.00 -16.40
N ASN A 2 12.06 23.16 -16.85
CA ASN A 2 11.43 24.41 -16.37
C ASN A 2 10.00 24.42 -16.93
N MET A 3 9.04 24.12 -16.07
CA MET A 3 7.62 24.26 -16.38
C MET A 3 7.33 25.76 -16.45
N ASP A 4 6.77 26.22 -17.55
CA ASP A 4 6.28 27.59 -17.68
C ASP A 4 5.22 27.82 -16.58
N GLU A 5 5.45 28.77 -15.69
CA GLU A 5 4.55 29.09 -14.58
C GLU A 5 3.12 29.38 -15.08
N THR A 6 2.98 30.00 -16.25
CA THR A 6 1.70 30.29 -16.88
C THR A 6 0.90 28.99 -17.17
N LYS A 7 1.60 27.91 -17.59
CA LYS A 7 0.95 26.60 -17.76
C LYS A 7 0.51 26.00 -16.43
N LEU A 8 1.33 26.17 -15.38
CA LEU A 8 0.97 25.68 -14.05
C LEU A 8 -0.29 26.39 -13.52
N TYR A 9 -0.38 27.70 -13.66
CA TYR A 9 -1.55 28.46 -13.21
C TYR A 9 -2.86 28.01 -13.88
N SER A 10 -2.82 27.53 -15.11
CA SER A 10 -4.02 27.03 -15.79
C SER A 10 -4.60 25.74 -15.20
N TRP A 11 -3.86 25.08 -14.29
CA TRP A 11 -4.28 23.81 -13.67
C TRP A 11 -5.01 24.00 -12.33
N PHE A 12 -5.08 25.22 -11.81
CA PHE A 12 -5.72 25.52 -10.54
C PHE A 12 -6.93 26.41 -10.71
N LEU A 13 -7.91 26.31 -9.80
CA LEU A 13 -9.04 27.22 -9.76
C LEU A 13 -8.58 28.64 -9.44
N GLY A 14 -7.56 28.75 -8.62
CA GLY A 14 -7.03 30.00 -8.10
C GLY A 14 -7.74 30.51 -6.85
N PRO A 15 -7.04 31.28 -5.99
CA PRO A 15 -7.56 31.69 -4.68
C PRO A 15 -8.79 32.62 -4.73
N LYS A 16 -9.08 33.21 -5.88
CA LYS A 16 -10.28 34.01 -6.16
C LYS A 16 -11.19 33.35 -7.22
N ALA A 17 -10.97 32.09 -7.49
CA ALA A 17 -11.67 31.32 -8.53
C ALA A 17 -11.49 31.91 -9.94
N GLU A 18 -10.26 32.37 -10.26
CA GLU A 18 -9.94 33.07 -11.52
C GLU A 18 -10.20 32.18 -12.75
N ASN A 19 -10.08 30.87 -12.61
CA ASN A 19 -10.35 29.87 -13.66
C ASN A 19 -11.73 29.18 -13.54
N ALA A 20 -12.70 29.85 -12.89
CA ALA A 20 -14.03 29.28 -12.66
C ALA A 20 -14.75 28.89 -13.96
N ASP A 21 -14.58 29.68 -15.03
CA ASP A 21 -15.19 29.44 -16.35
C ASP A 21 -14.71 28.10 -16.98
N MET A 22 -13.44 27.76 -16.76
CA MET A 22 -12.89 26.49 -17.23
C MET A 22 -13.49 25.31 -16.47
N LEU A 23 -13.54 25.41 -15.13
CA LEU A 23 -14.15 24.36 -14.30
C LEU A 23 -15.63 24.15 -14.63
N GLU A 24 -16.41 25.24 -14.70
CA GLU A 24 -17.82 25.19 -15.05
C GLU A 24 -18.05 24.47 -16.40
N ARG A 25 -17.25 24.81 -17.40
CA ARG A 25 -17.30 24.20 -18.73
C ARG A 25 -17.07 22.70 -18.67
N LEU A 26 -15.99 22.25 -18.00
CA LEU A 26 -15.66 20.83 -17.88
C LEU A 26 -16.74 20.03 -17.14
N VAL A 27 -17.29 20.59 -16.06
CA VAL A 27 -18.37 19.95 -15.28
C VAL A 27 -19.64 19.82 -16.10
N LEU A 28 -20.01 20.89 -16.84
CA LEU A 28 -21.19 20.86 -17.73
C LEU A 28 -21.00 19.91 -18.91
N GLU A 29 -19.81 19.83 -19.49
CA GLU A 29 -19.49 18.87 -20.55
C GLU A 29 -19.63 17.44 -20.05
N ALA A 30 -19.05 17.10 -18.90
CA ALA A 30 -19.17 15.76 -18.31
C ALA A 30 -20.61 15.38 -18.00
N LEU A 31 -21.40 16.32 -17.44
CA LEU A 31 -22.83 16.09 -17.17
C LEU A 31 -23.63 15.86 -18.46
N ARG A 32 -23.41 16.69 -19.48
CA ARG A 32 -24.14 16.58 -20.78
C ARG A 32 -23.79 15.28 -21.50
N ASP A 33 -22.50 14.91 -21.50
CA ASP A 33 -22.04 13.65 -22.09
C ASP A 33 -22.68 12.45 -21.39
N CYS A 34 -22.65 12.41 -20.06
CA CYS A 34 -23.29 11.33 -19.29
C CYS A 34 -24.82 11.25 -19.57
N VAL A 35 -25.53 12.39 -19.64
CA VAL A 35 -26.94 12.43 -19.95
C VAL A 35 -27.21 11.93 -21.38
N PHE A 36 -26.40 12.34 -22.35
CA PHE A 36 -26.49 11.88 -23.72
C PHE A 36 -26.26 10.37 -23.83
N TRP A 37 -25.18 9.87 -23.17
CA TRP A 37 -24.87 8.44 -23.15
C TRP A 37 -26.03 7.62 -22.57
N ARG A 38 -26.60 8.01 -21.43
CA ARG A 38 -27.73 7.30 -20.80
C ARG A 38 -28.95 7.25 -21.67
N ARG A 39 -29.23 8.30 -22.45
CA ARG A 39 -30.39 8.35 -23.36
C ARG A 39 -30.24 7.45 -24.59
N ASN A 40 -29.00 7.19 -25.00
CA ASN A 40 -28.73 6.53 -26.28
C ASN A 40 -28.09 5.15 -26.12
N PHE A 41 -27.76 4.72 -24.89
CA PHE A 41 -27.14 3.42 -24.66
C PHE A 41 -28.11 2.26 -24.95
N HIS A 42 -29.36 2.39 -24.51
CA HIS A 42 -30.48 1.53 -24.83
C HIS A 42 -31.71 2.42 -25.16
N PRO A 43 -31.79 2.95 -26.38
CA PRO A 43 -32.85 3.90 -26.76
C PRO A 43 -34.23 3.30 -26.77
N GLU A 44 -34.36 1.96 -26.77
CA GLU A 44 -35.59 1.18 -26.68
C GLU A 44 -36.19 1.11 -25.28
N ASP A 45 -35.43 1.46 -24.23
CA ASP A 45 -35.92 1.41 -22.86
C ASP A 45 -37.02 2.46 -22.61
N ASP A 46 -38.02 2.06 -21.83
CA ASP A 46 -39.13 2.93 -21.47
C ASP A 46 -38.71 4.07 -20.52
N ILE A 47 -39.39 5.23 -20.71
CA ILE A 47 -39.24 6.37 -19.81
C ILE A 47 -40.03 6.13 -18.53
N ILE A 48 -39.34 5.86 -17.41
CA ILE A 48 -39.96 5.61 -16.09
C ILE A 48 -40.45 6.92 -15.45
N ILE A 49 -39.59 7.96 -15.44
CA ILE A 49 -39.91 9.27 -14.86
C ILE A 49 -40.59 10.15 -15.90
N THR A 50 -41.92 10.03 -15.98
CA THR A 50 -42.74 10.75 -16.97
C THR A 50 -42.97 12.20 -16.55
N GLU A 51 -43.36 13.06 -17.52
CA GLU A 51 -43.76 14.44 -17.23
C GLU A 51 -44.98 14.54 -16.31
N LYS A 52 -45.86 13.50 -16.32
CA LYS A 52 -46.98 13.40 -15.39
C LYS A 52 -46.48 13.20 -13.97
N CYS A 53 -45.56 12.24 -13.77
CA CYS A 53 -44.94 11.98 -12.46
C CYS A 53 -44.24 13.23 -11.90
N LYS A 54 -43.52 13.99 -12.71
CA LYS A 54 -42.82 15.23 -12.30
C LYS A 54 -43.77 16.34 -11.84
N ARG A 55 -45.06 16.30 -12.22
CA ARG A 55 -46.06 17.32 -11.82
C ARG A 55 -46.81 16.95 -10.53
N GLU A 56 -46.61 15.76 -10.00
CA GLU A 56 -47.25 15.35 -8.75
C GLU A 56 -46.65 16.09 -7.56
N ASP A 57 -47.47 16.53 -6.62
CA ASP A 57 -47.08 17.30 -5.46
C ASP A 57 -45.94 16.58 -4.67
N ALA A 58 -46.11 15.29 -4.45
CA ALA A 58 -45.10 14.49 -3.74
C ALA A 58 -43.71 14.51 -4.43
N PHE A 59 -43.68 14.57 -5.79
CA PHE A 59 -42.44 14.68 -6.54
C PHE A 59 -41.80 16.07 -6.36
N GLN A 60 -42.63 17.11 -6.46
CA GLN A 60 -42.21 18.50 -6.30
C GLN A 60 -41.71 18.78 -4.88
N ASP A 61 -42.41 18.30 -3.86
CA ASP A 61 -42.04 18.41 -2.45
C ASP A 61 -40.71 17.73 -2.19
N SER A 62 -40.53 16.51 -2.73
CA SER A 62 -39.26 15.77 -2.60
C SER A 62 -38.08 16.53 -3.24
N GLN A 63 -38.28 17.08 -4.44
CA GLN A 63 -37.22 17.89 -5.10
C GLN A 63 -36.92 19.18 -4.34
N ALA A 64 -37.92 19.83 -3.76
CA ALA A 64 -37.76 21.02 -2.95
C ALA A 64 -36.93 20.70 -1.69
N LEU A 65 -37.23 19.58 -1.03
CA LEU A 65 -36.46 19.10 0.13
C LEU A 65 -35.00 18.83 -0.24
N VAL A 66 -34.74 18.07 -1.32
CA VAL A 66 -33.36 17.80 -1.80
C VAL A 66 -32.60 19.11 -2.06
N ARG A 67 -33.24 20.08 -2.69
CA ARG A 67 -32.61 21.39 -2.93
C ARG A 67 -32.33 22.15 -1.65
N GLN A 68 -33.24 22.11 -0.67
CA GLN A 68 -33.06 22.77 0.62
C GLN A 68 -31.87 22.16 1.38
N GLU A 69 -31.81 20.84 1.47
CA GLU A 69 -30.70 20.13 2.12
C GLU A 69 -29.36 20.39 1.45
N PHE A 70 -29.34 20.41 0.11
CA PHE A 70 -28.14 20.74 -0.64
C PHE A 70 -27.64 22.15 -0.39
N LEU A 71 -28.52 23.13 -0.33
CA LEU A 71 -28.15 24.52 0.02
C LEU A 71 -27.64 24.63 1.45
N SER A 72 -28.25 23.89 2.39
CA SER A 72 -27.78 23.78 3.76
C SER A 72 -26.38 23.16 3.84
N LEU A 73 -26.13 22.08 3.10
CA LEU A 73 -24.79 21.48 2.99
C LEU A 73 -23.76 22.50 2.48
N LEU A 74 -24.05 23.21 1.40
CA LEU A 74 -23.15 24.22 0.84
C LEU A 74 -22.84 25.36 1.85
N ALA A 75 -23.84 25.77 2.64
CA ALA A 75 -23.66 26.78 3.68
C ALA A 75 -22.76 26.27 4.82
N ASN A 76 -22.93 24.99 5.21
CA ASN A 76 -22.16 24.37 6.28
C ASN A 76 -20.71 24.12 5.86
N LEU A 77 -20.44 23.64 4.64
CA LEU A 77 -19.09 23.42 4.11
C LEU A 77 -18.22 24.68 4.10
N LYS A 78 -18.83 25.86 4.01
CA LYS A 78 -18.10 27.16 4.10
C LYS A 78 -17.54 27.45 5.50
N ARG A 79 -17.91 26.65 6.51
CA ARG A 79 -17.42 26.76 7.90
C ARG A 79 -16.18 25.91 8.14
N ASP A 80 -15.83 25.04 7.19
CA ASP A 80 -14.62 24.24 7.24
C ASP A 80 -13.38 25.07 6.87
N ILE A 81 -12.21 24.51 7.14
CA ILE A 81 -10.93 25.19 6.85
C ILE A 81 -10.75 25.32 5.34
N PRO A 82 -10.49 26.57 4.84
CA PRO A 82 -10.30 26.81 3.41
C PRO A 82 -8.89 26.40 2.96
N PHE A 83 -8.63 25.12 2.76
CA PHE A 83 -7.32 24.58 2.36
C PHE A 83 -6.75 25.18 1.06
N TYR A 84 -7.61 25.67 0.15
CA TYR A 84 -7.20 26.38 -1.06
C TYR A 84 -6.56 27.74 -0.80
N SER A 85 -6.73 28.30 0.39
CA SER A 85 -6.26 29.65 0.69
C SER A 85 -4.74 29.71 0.80
N PRO A 86 -4.05 30.64 0.12
CA PRO A 86 -2.61 30.82 0.28
C PRO A 86 -2.20 31.29 1.70
N ARG A 87 -3.17 31.58 2.57
CA ARG A 87 -2.93 31.89 3.98
C ARG A 87 -2.93 30.65 4.86
N TYR A 88 -3.32 29.49 4.32
CA TYR A 88 -3.25 28.24 5.02
C TYR A 88 -1.82 27.70 4.91
N ILE A 89 -1.16 27.53 6.05
CA ILE A 89 0.22 27.05 6.17
C ILE A 89 0.36 25.84 7.11
N GLY A 90 -0.77 25.27 7.55
CA GLY A 90 -0.79 24.01 8.30
C GLY A 90 -0.66 22.83 7.33
N HIS A 91 -0.32 21.65 7.78
CA HIS A 91 -0.17 20.39 7.04
C HIS A 91 0.21 20.48 5.54
N MET A 92 0.45 19.35 4.89
CA MET A 92 0.83 19.25 3.47
C MET A 92 -0.39 19.33 2.50
N LEU A 93 -1.40 20.13 2.82
CA LEU A 93 -2.61 20.28 2.01
C LEU A 93 -2.55 21.60 1.22
N GLY A 94 -3.10 21.57 0.02
CA GLY A 94 -3.15 22.73 -0.89
C GLY A 94 -4.38 22.71 -1.76
N ASP A 95 -4.41 23.63 -2.73
CA ASP A 95 -5.49 23.71 -3.72
C ASP A 95 -5.49 22.48 -4.64
N GLN A 96 -6.66 22.07 -5.04
CA GLN A 96 -6.84 20.90 -5.92
C GLN A 96 -6.65 21.29 -7.40
N LEU A 97 -6.10 20.37 -8.18
CA LEU A 97 -5.97 20.56 -9.63
C LEU A 97 -7.35 20.54 -10.31
N LEU A 98 -7.64 21.49 -11.17
CA LEU A 98 -8.86 21.53 -11.98
C LEU A 98 -9.16 20.22 -12.73
N PRO A 99 -8.18 19.60 -13.42
CA PRO A 99 -8.42 18.33 -14.09
C PRO A 99 -8.77 17.20 -13.10
N ALA A 100 -8.23 17.22 -11.87
CA ALA A 100 -8.58 16.23 -10.86
C ALA A 100 -10.03 16.41 -10.37
N ILE A 101 -10.46 17.66 -10.12
CA ILE A 101 -11.85 17.97 -9.74
C ILE A 101 -12.82 17.51 -10.85
N ALA A 102 -12.54 17.88 -12.09
CA ALA A 102 -13.38 17.54 -13.25
C ALA A 102 -13.44 16.01 -13.48
N ALA A 103 -12.30 15.32 -13.40
CA ALA A 103 -12.23 13.87 -13.54
C ALA A 103 -12.96 13.15 -12.40
N TYR A 104 -12.84 13.63 -11.15
CA TYR A 104 -13.58 13.08 -10.02
C TYR A 104 -15.09 13.23 -10.19
N PHE A 105 -15.55 14.39 -10.64
CA PHE A 105 -16.96 14.63 -10.97
C PHE A 105 -17.47 13.69 -12.07
N ALA A 106 -16.70 13.55 -13.17
CA ALA A 106 -17.04 12.63 -14.26
C ALA A 106 -17.10 11.17 -13.77
N ALA A 107 -16.10 10.73 -13.03
CA ALA A 107 -16.05 9.38 -12.45
C ALA A 107 -17.24 9.11 -11.52
N MET A 108 -17.66 10.09 -10.71
CA MET A 108 -18.83 9.97 -9.83
C MET A 108 -20.14 9.75 -10.61
N LEU A 109 -20.29 10.37 -11.80
CA LEU A 109 -21.46 10.15 -12.65
C LEU A 109 -21.54 8.71 -13.21
N HIS A 110 -20.38 8.09 -13.48
CA HIS A 110 -20.28 6.72 -14.01
C HIS A 110 -20.19 5.67 -12.90
N ASN A 111 -19.74 6.06 -11.70
CA ASN A 111 -19.60 5.21 -10.52
C ASN A 111 -18.88 3.86 -10.80
N PRO A 112 -17.66 3.88 -11.39
CA PRO A 112 -16.93 2.66 -11.71
C PRO A 112 -16.46 1.93 -10.46
N ASN A 113 -16.28 0.61 -10.56
CA ASN A 113 -15.75 -0.22 -9.47
C ASN A 113 -14.52 -1.00 -9.92
N ASN A 114 -13.33 -0.60 -9.44
CA ASN A 114 -12.04 -1.16 -9.83
C ASN A 114 -11.72 -2.52 -9.17
N VAL A 115 -12.71 -3.23 -8.66
CA VAL A 115 -12.47 -4.53 -8.00
C VAL A 115 -11.83 -5.57 -8.92
N THR A 116 -12.19 -5.57 -10.19
CA THR A 116 -11.60 -6.41 -11.24
C THR A 116 -11.63 -5.72 -12.61
N LEU A 117 -10.81 -6.21 -13.55
CA LEU A 117 -10.78 -5.72 -14.92
C LEU A 117 -12.12 -5.94 -15.64
N GLU A 118 -12.86 -7.02 -15.31
CA GLU A 118 -14.17 -7.33 -15.86
C GLU A 118 -15.25 -6.35 -15.38
N ALA A 119 -15.13 -5.89 -14.13
CA ALA A 119 -16.09 -4.93 -13.56
C ALA A 119 -15.84 -3.50 -14.04
N SER A 120 -14.59 -3.13 -14.28
CA SER A 120 -14.23 -1.78 -14.72
C SER A 120 -12.99 -1.78 -15.61
N PRO A 121 -13.11 -2.16 -16.90
CA PRO A 121 -11.97 -2.38 -17.78
C PRO A 121 -11.16 -1.12 -18.08
N ILE A 122 -11.77 0.06 -18.02
CA ILE A 122 -11.09 1.33 -18.33
C ILE A 122 -10.40 1.91 -17.10
N THR A 123 -11.11 2.07 -16.00
CA THR A 123 -10.54 2.73 -14.81
C THR A 123 -9.49 1.86 -14.11
N THR A 124 -9.61 0.52 -14.19
CA THR A 124 -8.56 -0.39 -13.76
C THR A 124 -7.27 -0.21 -14.57
N ARG A 125 -7.38 0.02 -15.90
CA ARG A 125 -6.19 0.32 -16.72
C ARG A 125 -5.56 1.65 -16.33
N TYR A 126 -6.37 2.69 -16.09
CA TYR A 126 -5.84 3.97 -15.62
C TYR A 126 -5.11 3.84 -14.29
N GLU A 127 -5.62 3.03 -13.36
CA GLU A 127 -4.95 2.74 -12.10
C GLU A 127 -3.57 2.08 -12.34
N MET A 128 -3.49 1.09 -13.22
CA MET A 128 -2.23 0.44 -13.60
C MET A 128 -1.25 1.41 -14.26
N GLU A 129 -1.73 2.28 -15.15
CA GLU A 129 -0.91 3.31 -15.80
C GLU A 129 -0.33 4.30 -14.77
N VAL A 130 -1.14 4.77 -13.83
CA VAL A 130 -0.69 5.65 -12.73
C VAL A 130 0.36 4.95 -11.88
N ALA A 131 0.13 3.69 -11.51
CA ALA A 131 1.10 2.91 -10.73
C ALA A 131 2.45 2.78 -11.47
N GLN A 132 2.43 2.50 -12.77
CA GLN A 132 3.65 2.42 -13.60
C GLN A 132 4.35 3.79 -13.75
N GLN A 133 3.61 4.88 -13.90
CA GLN A 133 4.17 6.23 -13.94
C GLN A 133 4.87 6.58 -12.63
N LEU A 134 4.25 6.30 -11.49
CA LEU A 134 4.85 6.51 -10.17
C LEU A 134 6.09 5.62 -9.98
N ALA A 135 6.03 4.35 -10.39
CA ALA A 135 7.19 3.45 -10.36
C ALA A 135 8.36 4.00 -11.19
N GLY A 136 8.09 4.53 -12.40
CA GLY A 136 9.08 5.18 -13.25
C GLY A 136 9.71 6.42 -12.62
N LEU A 137 8.92 7.25 -11.93
CA LEU A 137 9.42 8.41 -11.17
C LEU A 137 10.35 8.01 -10.03
N MET A 138 10.10 6.85 -9.40
CA MET A 138 10.94 6.28 -8.34
C MET A 138 12.15 5.50 -8.87
N GLY A 139 12.29 5.36 -10.19
CA GLY A 139 13.38 4.59 -10.82
C GLY A 139 13.20 3.08 -10.78
N TYR A 140 12.01 2.58 -10.53
CA TYR A 140 11.71 1.14 -10.59
C TYR A 140 11.60 0.63 -12.04
N SER A 141 11.75 -0.68 -12.22
CA SER A 141 11.57 -1.33 -13.52
C SER A 141 10.12 -1.32 -13.99
N GLY A 142 9.89 -1.53 -15.30
CA GLY A 142 8.54 -1.61 -15.87
C GLY A 142 7.71 -2.83 -15.42
N GLU A 143 8.30 -3.77 -14.69
CA GLU A 143 7.61 -4.93 -14.10
C GLU A 143 7.07 -4.64 -12.69
N THR A 144 7.34 -3.46 -12.17
CA THR A 144 6.84 -3.04 -10.84
C THR A 144 5.32 -2.89 -10.89
N TRP A 145 4.67 -3.46 -9.89
CA TRP A 145 3.23 -3.36 -9.71
C TRP A 145 2.88 -2.41 -8.55
N GLY A 146 1.75 -1.76 -8.68
CA GLY A 146 1.17 -0.92 -7.63
C GLY A 146 -0.32 -0.73 -7.84
N HIS A 147 -1.03 -0.26 -6.81
CA HIS A 147 -2.45 0.06 -6.87
C HIS A 147 -2.79 1.23 -5.94
N ILE A 148 -3.98 1.78 -6.12
CA ILE A 148 -4.47 2.91 -5.33
C ILE A 148 -5.33 2.39 -4.18
N THR A 149 -4.98 2.78 -2.96
CA THR A 149 -5.74 2.45 -1.75
C THR A 149 -6.65 3.61 -1.32
N SER A 150 -7.49 3.39 -0.31
CA SER A 150 -8.37 4.43 0.25
C SER A 150 -7.65 5.50 1.08
N GLY A 151 -6.33 5.48 1.14
CA GLY A 151 -5.50 6.47 1.84
C GLY A 151 -4.25 5.87 2.47
N GLY A 152 -3.33 6.72 2.95
CA GLY A 152 -2.02 6.33 3.49
C GLY A 152 -2.09 5.30 4.60
N THR A 153 -3.10 5.32 5.47
CA THR A 153 -3.26 4.30 6.53
C THR A 153 -3.43 2.89 5.96
N ILE A 154 -4.22 2.73 4.90
CA ILE A 154 -4.40 1.42 4.25
C ILE A 154 -3.16 1.04 3.45
N ALA A 155 -2.51 1.99 2.76
CA ALA A 155 -1.24 1.75 2.08
C ALA A 155 -0.17 1.22 3.06
N ASN A 156 -0.03 1.87 4.21
CA ASN A 156 0.87 1.43 5.27
C ASN A 156 0.49 0.05 5.84
N PHE A 157 -0.81 -0.20 6.01
CA PHE A 157 -1.31 -1.52 6.45
C PHE A 157 -0.91 -2.63 5.47
N GLU A 158 -1.16 -2.44 4.19
CA GLU A 158 -0.84 -3.43 3.16
C GLU A 158 0.66 -3.69 3.06
N ALA A 159 1.48 -2.63 3.07
CA ALA A 159 2.93 -2.75 3.03
C ALA A 159 3.47 -3.57 4.22
N LEU A 160 3.01 -3.28 5.44
CA LEU A 160 3.46 -4.00 6.63
C LEU A 160 2.84 -5.40 6.75
N TRP A 161 1.63 -5.61 6.21
CA TRP A 161 1.05 -6.94 6.08
C TRP A 161 1.86 -7.84 5.13
N VAL A 162 2.29 -7.30 3.99
CA VAL A 162 3.18 -7.99 3.05
C VAL A 162 4.54 -8.27 3.72
N ALA A 163 5.13 -7.27 4.39
CA ALA A 163 6.40 -7.42 5.11
C ALA A 163 6.31 -8.54 6.16
N ARG A 164 5.23 -8.59 6.95
CA ARG A 164 4.99 -9.65 7.93
C ARG A 164 4.90 -11.02 7.28
N ASN A 165 4.10 -11.16 6.25
CA ASN A 165 3.92 -12.43 5.57
C ASN A 165 5.22 -12.91 4.94
N LEU A 166 5.98 -12.03 4.30
CA LEU A 166 7.25 -12.33 3.69
C LEU A 166 8.32 -12.72 4.72
N LYS A 167 8.34 -12.03 5.86
CA LYS A 167 9.30 -12.30 6.96
C LYS A 167 9.21 -13.74 7.47
N TYR A 168 8.00 -14.28 7.55
CA TYR A 168 7.74 -15.64 8.05
C TYR A 168 7.58 -16.68 6.94
N PHE A 169 7.59 -16.27 5.68
CA PHE A 169 7.42 -17.17 4.54
C PHE A 169 8.50 -18.27 4.45
N PRO A 170 9.80 -18.00 4.73
CA PRO A 170 10.82 -19.04 4.68
C PRO A 170 10.59 -20.21 5.66
N ILE A 171 9.97 -19.94 6.80
CA ILE A 171 9.59 -20.99 7.76
C ILE A 171 8.48 -21.88 7.17
N ALA A 172 7.46 -21.26 6.58
CA ALA A 172 6.40 -21.99 5.90
C ALA A 172 6.94 -22.81 4.71
N ALA A 173 7.89 -22.25 3.96
CA ALA A 173 8.56 -22.94 2.86
C ALA A 173 9.38 -24.14 3.32
N ARG A 174 10.12 -24.03 4.44
CA ARG A 174 10.81 -25.14 5.07
C ARG A 174 9.85 -26.27 5.46
N ASP A 175 8.78 -25.92 6.17
CA ASP A 175 7.82 -26.91 6.66
C ASP A 175 7.05 -27.57 5.50
N ALA A 176 6.76 -26.82 4.43
CA ALA A 176 6.20 -27.35 3.19
C ALA A 176 7.19 -28.29 2.48
N ALA A 177 8.47 -27.93 2.40
CA ALA A 177 9.52 -28.78 1.82
C ALA A 177 9.66 -30.11 2.57
N ARG A 178 9.63 -30.08 3.91
CA ARG A 178 9.62 -31.27 4.77
C ARG A 178 8.39 -32.15 4.51
N ALA A 179 7.21 -31.55 4.41
CA ALA A 179 5.97 -32.28 4.11
C ALA A 179 5.95 -32.88 2.71
N LEU A 180 6.67 -32.29 1.74
CA LEU A 180 6.89 -32.81 0.39
C LEU A 180 8.00 -33.88 0.34
N ALA A 181 8.62 -34.23 1.47
CA ALA A 181 9.75 -35.15 1.60
C ALA A 181 10.94 -34.72 0.70
N LEU A 182 11.16 -33.43 0.52
CA LEU A 182 12.37 -32.92 -0.14
C LEU A 182 13.57 -33.13 0.79
N GLU A 183 14.73 -33.45 0.22
CA GLU A 183 15.97 -33.65 0.98
C GLU A 183 16.81 -32.37 0.98
N GLU A 184 16.74 -31.62 -0.10
CA GLU A 184 17.51 -30.40 -0.28
C GLU A 184 16.67 -29.29 -0.91
N LEU A 185 16.86 -28.09 -0.38
CA LEU A 185 16.44 -26.83 -0.96
C LEU A 185 17.46 -25.76 -0.51
N PRO A 186 18.56 -25.57 -1.25
CA PRO A 186 19.61 -24.64 -0.85
C PRO A 186 19.09 -23.22 -0.89
N VAL A 187 19.43 -22.38 0.10
CA VAL A 187 19.13 -20.94 0.18
C VAL A 187 20.38 -20.17 0.55
N THR A 188 20.52 -18.95 0.02
CA THR A 188 21.67 -18.09 0.28
C THR A 188 21.31 -17.05 1.31
N LEU A 189 22.05 -17.02 2.41
CA LEU A 189 21.91 -16.02 3.46
C LEU A 189 22.49 -14.66 3.03
N PRO A 190 22.07 -13.55 3.65
CA PRO A 190 22.63 -12.22 3.36
C PRO A 190 24.14 -12.12 3.58
N THR A 191 24.71 -13.00 4.39
CA THR A 191 26.17 -13.15 4.60
C THR A 191 26.91 -13.79 3.44
N GLY A 192 26.19 -14.35 2.45
CA GLY A 192 26.75 -15.11 1.33
C GLY A 192 26.89 -16.63 1.60
N GLU A 193 26.62 -17.09 2.80
CA GLU A 193 26.61 -18.50 3.15
C GLU A 193 25.37 -19.20 2.53
N THR A 194 25.55 -20.41 2.02
CA THR A 194 24.45 -21.24 1.55
C THR A 194 24.13 -22.32 2.57
N ILE A 195 22.85 -22.43 2.95
CA ILE A 195 22.35 -23.47 3.85
C ILE A 195 21.26 -24.29 3.15
N ASN A 196 21.01 -25.49 3.66
CA ASN A 196 19.85 -26.28 3.22
C ASN A 196 18.61 -25.89 4.04
N LEU A 197 17.61 -25.28 3.40
CA LEU A 197 16.36 -24.88 4.04
C LEU A 197 15.66 -26.04 4.75
N VAL A 198 15.66 -27.24 4.15
CA VAL A 198 14.90 -28.39 4.66
C VAL A 198 15.41 -28.83 6.02
N THR A 199 16.73 -28.82 6.22
CA THR A 199 17.38 -29.28 7.46
C THR A 199 17.65 -28.15 8.46
N ALA A 200 17.30 -26.90 8.13
CA ALA A 200 17.50 -25.76 9.01
C ALA A 200 16.54 -25.81 10.21
N ASP A 201 17.08 -26.08 11.39
CA ASP A 201 16.31 -26.11 12.64
C ASP A 201 16.30 -24.76 13.36
N ASP A 202 17.30 -23.92 13.11
CA ASP A 202 17.35 -22.56 13.61
C ASP A 202 16.50 -21.63 12.73
N ASN A 203 15.53 -20.96 13.33
CA ASN A 203 14.66 -20.03 12.63
C ASN A 203 15.33 -18.66 12.35
N TRP A 204 16.38 -18.29 13.08
CA TRP A 204 17.03 -16.98 12.92
C TRP A 204 17.56 -16.72 11.51
N PRO A 205 18.34 -17.61 10.88
CA PRO A 205 18.77 -17.42 9.50
C PRO A 205 17.60 -17.29 8.52
N LEU A 206 16.53 -18.06 8.73
CA LEU A 206 15.36 -18.07 7.87
C LEU A 206 14.57 -16.76 7.94
N LEU A 207 14.45 -16.19 9.15
CA LEU A 207 13.82 -14.88 9.36
C LEU A 207 14.63 -13.71 8.82
N ASN A 208 15.86 -13.95 8.41
CA ASN A 208 16.76 -12.93 7.86
C ASN A 208 17.19 -13.21 6.42
N LEU A 209 16.46 -14.08 5.69
CA LEU A 209 16.65 -14.19 4.24
C LEU A 209 16.33 -12.85 3.56
N ASP A 210 17.08 -12.55 2.51
CA ASP A 210 16.79 -11.41 1.66
C ASP A 210 15.41 -11.55 1.01
N THR A 211 14.78 -10.42 0.73
CA THR A 211 13.47 -10.35 0.10
C THR A 211 13.39 -11.18 -1.19
N ASP A 212 14.38 -11.03 -2.07
CA ASP A 212 14.42 -11.74 -3.34
C ASP A 212 14.60 -13.26 -3.15
N GLU A 213 15.43 -13.66 -2.21
CA GLU A 213 15.62 -15.08 -1.89
C GLU A 213 14.33 -15.68 -1.32
N ALA A 214 13.66 -14.97 -0.41
CA ALA A 214 12.38 -15.39 0.16
C ALA A 214 11.27 -15.49 -0.91
N LEU A 215 11.14 -14.52 -1.81
CA LEU A 215 10.14 -14.52 -2.88
C LEU A 215 10.34 -15.69 -3.86
N ASN A 216 11.60 -16.07 -4.13
CA ASN A 216 11.92 -17.16 -5.04
C ASN A 216 11.65 -18.56 -4.45
N LEU A 217 11.41 -18.70 -3.14
CA LEU A 217 11.19 -20.02 -2.51
C LEU A 217 10.00 -20.76 -3.07
N ARG A 218 8.92 -20.06 -3.41
CA ARG A 218 7.72 -20.69 -4.00
C ARG A 218 8.04 -21.39 -5.33
N SER A 219 8.68 -20.69 -6.26
CA SER A 219 9.07 -21.26 -7.58
C SER A 219 10.11 -22.37 -7.45
N ARG A 220 11.02 -22.24 -6.49
CA ARG A 220 12.04 -23.27 -6.21
C ARG A 220 11.44 -24.54 -5.62
N LEU A 221 10.43 -24.42 -4.74
CA LEU A 221 9.67 -25.57 -4.25
C LEU A 221 8.96 -26.30 -5.40
N TYR A 222 8.34 -25.56 -6.34
CA TYR A 222 7.75 -26.18 -7.53
C TYR A 222 8.79 -26.92 -8.34
N ALA A 223 9.92 -26.29 -8.63
CA ALA A 223 10.99 -26.89 -9.43
C ALA A 223 11.60 -28.14 -8.77
N ALA A 224 11.75 -28.12 -7.44
CA ALA A 224 12.29 -29.27 -6.69
C ALA A 224 11.29 -30.44 -6.56
N TYR A 225 9.99 -30.13 -6.51
CA TYR A 225 8.95 -31.16 -6.35
C TYR A 225 8.48 -31.78 -7.67
N ALA A 226 8.46 -31.02 -8.76
CA ALA A 226 7.95 -31.45 -10.07
C ALA A 226 8.58 -32.75 -10.58
N PRO A 227 9.92 -33.00 -10.51
CA PRO A 227 10.52 -34.25 -10.96
C PRO A 227 10.06 -35.50 -10.17
N ARG A 228 9.63 -35.30 -8.92
CA ARG A 228 9.14 -36.40 -8.04
C ARG A 228 7.68 -36.74 -8.33
N ARG A 229 6.98 -35.91 -9.07
CA ARG A 229 5.55 -36.05 -9.41
C ARG A 229 5.32 -35.87 -10.91
N ALA A 230 6.18 -36.47 -11.70
CA ALA A 230 6.03 -36.51 -13.17
C ALA A 230 4.71 -37.20 -13.63
N ASP A 231 4.02 -37.89 -12.71
CA ASP A 231 2.69 -38.47 -12.89
C ASP A 231 1.56 -37.46 -12.88
N LEU A 232 1.79 -36.20 -12.39
CA LEU A 232 0.76 -35.21 -12.24
C LEU A 232 0.94 -34.04 -13.23
N PRO A 233 -0.17 -33.40 -13.65
CA PRO A 233 -0.11 -32.14 -14.37
C PRO A 233 0.58 -31.04 -13.54
N GLU A 234 1.30 -30.12 -14.19
CA GLU A 234 1.98 -28.98 -13.55
C GLU A 234 1.05 -28.16 -12.65
N ALA A 235 -0.18 -27.91 -13.10
CA ALA A 235 -1.18 -27.19 -12.32
C ALA A 235 -1.52 -27.86 -10.99
N GLU A 236 -1.57 -29.21 -10.95
CA GLU A 236 -1.87 -29.95 -9.73
C GLU A 236 -0.66 -29.94 -8.77
N ILE A 237 0.56 -30.02 -9.31
CA ILE A 237 1.79 -29.87 -8.52
C ILE A 237 1.83 -28.49 -7.86
N LYS A 238 1.58 -27.42 -8.61
CA LYS A 238 1.50 -26.05 -8.09
C LYS A 238 0.47 -25.94 -6.98
N LYS A 239 -0.73 -26.49 -7.20
CA LYS A 239 -1.82 -26.49 -6.22
C LYS A 239 -1.45 -27.22 -4.92
N GLN A 240 -0.75 -28.35 -5.01
CA GLN A 240 -0.29 -29.08 -3.81
C GLN A 240 0.73 -28.25 -3.00
N VAL A 241 1.72 -27.65 -3.67
CA VAL A 241 2.71 -26.79 -3.02
C VAL A 241 2.04 -25.58 -2.39
N ASP A 242 1.17 -24.90 -3.11
CA ASP A 242 0.45 -23.70 -2.63
C ASP A 242 -0.44 -24.02 -1.42
N ARG A 243 -1.10 -25.19 -1.43
CA ARG A 243 -1.87 -25.67 -0.29
C ARG A 243 -1.01 -25.86 0.96
N LEU A 244 0.18 -26.41 0.83
CA LEU A 244 1.10 -26.59 1.95
C LEU A 244 1.68 -25.25 2.42
N LEU A 245 2.11 -24.40 1.51
CA LEU A 245 2.58 -23.05 1.85
C LEU A 245 1.50 -22.25 2.61
N SER A 246 0.26 -22.34 2.17
CA SER A 246 -0.87 -21.71 2.89
C SER A 246 -1.09 -22.36 4.26
N ALA A 247 -1.08 -23.70 4.35
CA ALA A 247 -1.34 -24.43 5.60
C ALA A 247 -0.25 -24.17 6.67
N TYR A 248 1.00 -24.00 6.27
CA TYR A 248 2.12 -23.72 7.18
C TYR A 248 2.38 -22.22 7.39
N GLY A 249 1.86 -21.38 6.52
CA GLY A 249 2.05 -19.93 6.57
C GLY A 249 1.26 -19.24 7.67
N ILE A 250 1.74 -18.05 8.08
CA ILE A 250 1.07 -17.23 9.10
C ILE A 250 -0.36 -16.83 8.67
N SER A 251 -0.61 -16.66 7.37
CA SER A 251 -1.95 -16.34 6.84
C SER A 251 -2.92 -17.50 6.95
N GLY A 252 -2.46 -18.73 6.85
CA GLY A 252 -3.30 -19.94 6.98
C GLY A 252 -3.52 -20.37 8.42
N LYS A 253 -2.47 -20.31 9.26
CA LYS A 253 -2.55 -20.70 10.67
C LYS A 253 -3.21 -19.62 11.55
N GLY A 254 -3.14 -18.36 11.15
CA GLY A 254 -3.38 -17.23 12.02
C GLY A 254 -2.20 -16.96 12.96
N ILE A 255 -2.10 -15.72 13.44
CA ILE A 255 -0.92 -15.24 14.17
C ILE A 255 -0.68 -16.03 15.48
N GLN A 256 -1.72 -16.28 16.25
CA GLN A 256 -1.62 -16.95 17.55
C GLN A 256 -1.08 -18.38 17.41
N ARG A 257 -1.67 -19.15 16.50
CA ARG A 257 -1.24 -20.53 16.27
C ARG A 257 0.15 -20.60 15.65
N PHE A 258 0.44 -19.71 14.69
CA PHE A 258 1.75 -19.67 14.05
C PHE A 258 2.87 -19.46 15.08
N PHE A 259 2.74 -18.47 15.95
CA PHE A 259 3.76 -18.20 16.97
C PHE A 259 3.83 -19.27 18.05
N SER A 260 2.70 -19.86 18.44
CA SER A 260 2.72 -20.96 19.42
C SER A 260 3.42 -22.22 18.88
N GLU A 261 3.31 -22.50 17.59
CA GLU A 261 3.96 -23.63 16.93
C GLU A 261 5.41 -23.33 16.52
N LEU A 262 5.80 -22.04 16.40
CA LEU A 262 7.16 -21.63 16.10
C LEU A 262 8.15 -22.13 17.17
N GLY A 263 7.71 -22.12 18.43
CA GLY A 263 8.35 -22.87 19.53
C GLY A 263 9.81 -22.52 19.83
N ASP A 264 10.35 -21.47 19.19
CA ASP A 264 11.76 -21.11 19.28
C ASP A 264 11.97 -20.04 20.37
N GLU A 265 12.24 -20.47 21.58
CA GLU A 265 12.58 -19.59 22.71
C GLU A 265 13.81 -18.73 22.45
N LYS A 266 14.61 -19.04 21.42
CA LYS A 266 15.83 -18.31 21.08
C LYS A 266 15.58 -17.10 20.19
N VAL A 267 14.40 -17.00 19.61
CA VAL A 267 14.03 -15.88 18.73
C VAL A 267 12.99 -15.00 19.42
N ALA A 268 13.37 -13.79 19.76
CA ALA A 268 12.46 -12.81 20.37
C ALA A 268 11.38 -12.35 19.38
N ALA A 269 10.30 -11.75 19.89
CA ALA A 269 9.24 -11.19 19.06
C ALA A 269 9.79 -10.07 18.13
N PRO A 270 9.32 -9.99 16.87
CA PRO A 270 9.84 -9.05 15.89
C PRO A 270 9.55 -7.60 16.25
N LEU A 271 10.42 -6.68 15.82
CA LEU A 271 10.24 -5.24 15.97
C LEU A 271 9.88 -4.57 14.66
N ALA A 272 8.98 -3.59 14.72
CA ALA A 272 8.85 -2.54 13.72
C ALA A 272 9.61 -1.30 14.22
N LEU A 273 10.57 -0.82 13.43
CA LEU A 273 11.37 0.35 13.75
C LEU A 273 10.72 1.58 13.12
N VAL A 274 10.25 2.51 13.96
CA VAL A 274 9.38 3.62 13.54
C VAL A 274 9.99 4.95 14.02
N PRO A 275 10.23 5.94 13.15
CA PRO A 275 10.68 7.26 13.60
C PRO A 275 9.67 7.92 14.54
N ALA A 276 10.17 8.70 15.51
CA ALA A 276 9.31 9.41 16.47
C ALA A 276 8.34 10.41 15.80
N THR A 277 8.64 10.84 14.58
CA THR A 277 7.81 11.74 13.75
C THR A 277 6.89 11.01 12.77
N ALA A 278 6.85 9.67 12.79
CA ALA A 278 5.97 8.93 11.89
C ALA A 278 4.49 9.15 12.24
N HIS A 279 3.64 9.07 11.21
CA HIS A 279 2.21 9.19 11.38
C HIS A 279 1.66 8.12 12.33
N TYR A 280 0.68 8.48 13.16
CA TYR A 280 0.07 7.59 14.18
C TYR A 280 -0.57 6.31 13.60
N SER A 281 -0.80 6.26 12.27
CA SER A 281 -1.29 5.04 11.61
C SER A 281 -0.35 3.85 11.79
N MET A 282 0.95 4.06 11.93
CA MET A 282 1.93 2.98 12.12
C MET A 282 1.60 2.14 13.36
N GLN A 283 1.31 2.79 14.49
CA GLN A 283 0.90 2.09 15.69
C GLN A 283 -0.38 1.26 15.48
N LYS A 284 -1.41 1.85 14.88
CA LYS A 284 -2.67 1.17 14.58
C LYS A 284 -2.49 -0.03 13.65
N VAL A 285 -1.62 0.12 12.66
CA VAL A 285 -1.30 -0.95 11.71
C VAL A 285 -0.62 -2.14 12.42
N ILE A 286 0.38 -1.88 13.26
CA ILE A 286 1.09 -2.93 14.01
C ILE A 286 0.14 -3.66 14.96
N GLU A 287 -0.76 -2.94 15.65
CA GLU A 287 -1.80 -3.53 16.49
C GLU A 287 -2.77 -4.38 15.67
N ALA A 288 -3.28 -3.87 14.55
CA ALA A 288 -4.20 -4.58 13.66
C ALA A 288 -3.57 -5.82 13.02
N LEU A 289 -2.25 -5.82 12.79
CA LEU A 289 -1.49 -6.99 12.37
C LEU A 289 -1.29 -8.03 13.48
N GLY A 290 -1.78 -7.77 14.70
CA GLY A 290 -1.72 -8.68 15.84
C GLY A 290 -0.35 -8.77 16.51
N LEU A 291 0.56 -7.82 16.24
CA LEU A 291 1.92 -7.83 16.82
C LEU A 291 2.00 -7.14 18.18
N GLY A 292 1.07 -6.23 18.49
CA GLY A 292 1.03 -5.49 19.76
C GLY A 292 1.97 -4.27 19.77
N LYS A 293 1.65 -3.30 20.64
CA LYS A 293 2.38 -2.03 20.76
C LYS A 293 3.82 -2.17 21.21
N GLU A 294 4.11 -3.17 22.03
CA GLU A 294 5.46 -3.44 22.54
C GLU A 294 6.44 -3.89 21.45
N GLN A 295 5.91 -4.21 20.25
CA GLN A 295 6.74 -4.54 19.09
C GLN A 295 7.10 -3.31 18.25
N ILE A 296 6.78 -2.11 18.72
CA ILE A 296 7.22 -0.86 18.10
C ILE A 296 8.43 -0.34 18.88
N GLU A 297 9.56 -0.23 18.20
CA GLU A 297 10.73 0.47 18.71
C GLU A 297 10.78 1.86 18.06
N MET A 298 10.62 2.90 18.89
CA MET A 298 10.67 4.29 18.42
C MET A 298 12.11 4.72 18.19
N ILE A 299 12.42 5.14 16.95
CA ILE A 299 13.74 5.65 16.59
C ILE A 299 13.79 7.15 16.94
N PRO A 300 14.78 7.61 17.69
CA PRO A 300 15.00 9.05 17.89
C PRO A 300 15.20 9.78 16.57
N VAL A 301 14.90 11.08 16.57
CA VAL A 301 15.12 11.97 15.43
C VAL A 301 16.23 12.98 15.72
N ASP A 302 16.86 13.45 14.65
CA ASP A 302 17.90 14.50 14.73
C ASP A 302 17.28 15.91 14.94
N SER A 303 18.11 16.94 14.99
CA SER A 303 17.67 18.34 15.13
C SER A 303 16.86 18.88 13.95
N HIS A 304 16.74 18.11 12.88
CA HIS A 304 15.93 18.40 11.69
C HIS A 304 14.70 17.49 11.58
N PHE A 305 14.31 16.83 12.68
CA PHE A 305 13.18 15.90 12.76
C PHE A 305 13.26 14.69 11.82
N ARG A 306 14.48 14.31 11.38
CA ARG A 306 14.73 13.14 10.54
C ARG A 306 15.22 11.99 11.41
N THR A 307 15.02 10.77 10.96
CA THR A 307 15.58 9.57 11.62
C THR A 307 17.05 9.75 11.97
N ASP A 308 17.38 9.62 13.25
CA ASP A 308 18.78 9.59 13.72
C ASP A 308 19.43 8.27 13.33
N VAL A 309 20.27 8.33 12.30
CA VAL A 309 20.94 7.15 11.73
C VAL A 309 21.90 6.49 12.74
N GLY A 310 22.50 7.28 13.64
CA GLY A 310 23.38 6.76 14.68
C GLY A 310 22.60 5.95 15.71
N ALA A 311 21.51 6.53 16.24
CA ALA A 311 20.62 5.83 17.17
C ALA A 311 20.01 4.57 16.52
N LEU A 312 19.56 4.66 15.27
CA LEU A 312 19.05 3.51 14.53
C LEU A 312 20.09 2.39 14.40
N ARG A 313 21.35 2.75 14.12
CA ARG A 313 22.45 1.77 14.03
C ARG A 313 22.61 1.00 15.32
N GLU A 314 22.61 1.68 16.48
CA GLU A 314 22.71 1.03 17.79
C GLU A 314 21.52 0.09 18.06
N ILE A 315 20.30 0.50 17.71
CA ILE A 315 19.10 -0.34 17.80
C ILE A 315 19.28 -1.62 16.97
N LEU A 316 19.70 -1.48 15.71
CA LEU A 316 19.89 -2.62 14.81
C LEU A 316 21.00 -3.57 15.27
N LEU A 317 22.11 -3.04 15.79
CA LEU A 317 23.18 -3.86 16.37
C LEU A 317 22.69 -4.64 17.59
N ARG A 318 21.90 -4.01 18.47
CA ARG A 318 21.24 -4.69 19.59
C ARG A 318 20.31 -5.81 19.09
N CYS A 319 19.47 -5.54 18.10
CA CYS A 319 18.59 -6.55 17.50
C CYS A 319 19.36 -7.75 16.94
N ALA A 320 20.49 -7.52 16.27
CA ALA A 320 21.34 -8.59 15.75
C ALA A 320 21.94 -9.44 16.89
N ASN A 321 22.47 -8.79 17.96
CA ASN A 321 23.09 -9.46 19.07
C ASN A 321 22.07 -10.29 19.91
N GLU A 322 20.88 -9.76 20.13
CA GLU A 322 19.80 -10.39 20.88
C GLU A 322 18.99 -11.39 20.05
N ARG A 323 19.32 -11.54 18.76
CA ARG A 323 18.56 -12.34 17.80
C ARG A 323 17.07 -11.92 17.72
N ARG A 324 16.81 -10.63 17.81
CA ARG A 324 15.48 -10.06 17.71
C ARG A 324 15.19 -9.67 16.27
N PRO A 325 14.25 -10.34 15.58
CA PRO A 325 13.96 -10.04 14.19
C PRO A 325 13.42 -8.61 14.04
N VAL A 326 13.88 -7.93 13.01
CA VAL A 326 13.31 -6.66 12.57
C VAL A 326 12.33 -6.96 11.43
N LEU A 327 11.07 -6.65 11.63
CA LEU A 327 10.02 -6.81 10.64
C LEU A 327 10.21 -5.80 9.50
N ALA A 328 10.22 -4.53 9.88
CA ALA A 328 10.34 -3.42 8.95
C ALA A 328 11.04 -2.24 9.62
N LEU A 329 11.82 -1.50 8.82
CA LEU A 329 12.22 -0.13 9.08
C LEU A 329 11.26 0.79 8.32
N ILE A 330 10.65 1.72 9.01
CA ILE A 330 9.84 2.78 8.41
C ILE A 330 10.72 4.03 8.25
N SER A 331 10.64 4.66 7.11
CA SER A 331 11.18 6.01 6.87
C SER A 331 10.06 6.92 6.37
N VAL A 332 10.16 8.21 6.63
CA VAL A 332 9.12 9.18 6.28
C VAL A 332 9.66 10.19 5.27
N LEU A 333 8.94 10.38 4.19
CA LEU A 333 9.25 11.32 3.12
C LEU A 333 8.24 12.48 3.13
N GLY A 334 8.36 13.35 4.12
CA GLY A 334 7.45 14.43 4.42
C GLY A 334 6.61 14.15 5.67
N THR A 335 7.16 14.47 6.86
CA THR A 335 6.41 14.34 8.11
C THR A 335 5.22 15.29 8.14
N THR A 336 4.15 14.91 8.83
CA THR A 336 2.88 15.66 8.83
C THR A 336 3.06 17.09 9.35
N GLU A 337 3.81 17.27 10.41
CA GLU A 337 3.94 18.56 11.10
C GLU A 337 5.15 19.37 10.59
N GLU A 338 6.32 18.74 10.49
CA GLU A 338 7.57 19.43 10.21
C GLU A 338 7.94 19.43 8.73
N GLY A 339 7.31 18.57 7.92
CA GLY A 339 7.68 18.37 6.52
C GLY A 339 9.09 17.76 6.35
N ALA A 340 9.61 17.11 7.38
CA ALA A 340 10.96 16.53 7.35
C ALA A 340 11.03 15.33 6.41
N ILE A 341 12.19 15.17 5.76
CA ILE A 341 12.45 14.08 4.80
C ILE A 341 13.65 13.29 5.29
N ASP A 342 13.45 12.00 5.53
CA ASP A 342 14.49 11.08 5.95
C ASP A 342 15.60 10.93 4.89
N GLN A 343 16.82 10.71 5.34
CA GLN A 343 17.98 10.50 4.48
C GLN A 343 18.04 9.05 3.96
N ILE A 344 17.15 8.72 3.03
CA ILE A 344 16.96 7.34 2.53
C ILE A 344 18.28 6.67 2.10
N HIS A 345 19.16 7.40 1.41
CA HIS A 345 20.47 6.87 1.01
C HIS A 345 21.29 6.33 2.18
N ARG A 346 21.33 7.04 3.33
CA ARG A 346 22.02 6.59 4.53
C ARG A 346 21.34 5.40 5.19
N LEU A 347 20.00 5.34 5.15
CA LEU A 347 19.24 4.21 5.68
C LEU A 347 19.48 2.95 4.84
N VAL A 348 19.58 3.09 3.52
CA VAL A 348 19.92 1.98 2.59
C VAL A 348 21.37 1.51 2.81
N GLU A 349 22.33 2.42 3.01
CA GLU A 349 23.71 2.06 3.36
C GLU A 349 23.77 1.27 4.68
N LEU A 350 23.03 1.72 5.69
CA LEU A 350 22.93 1.02 6.97
C LEU A 350 22.25 -0.35 6.82
N GLN A 351 21.19 -0.45 6.02
CA GLN A 351 20.56 -1.73 5.71
C GLN A 351 21.55 -2.69 5.06
N ALA A 352 22.37 -2.23 4.12
CA ALA A 352 23.41 -3.04 3.48
C ALA A 352 24.50 -3.47 4.48
N GLU A 353 24.87 -2.62 5.46
CA GLU A 353 25.77 -2.99 6.55
C GLU A 353 25.18 -4.13 7.39
N MET A 354 23.90 -4.00 7.79
CA MET A 354 23.24 -4.99 8.64
C MET A 354 23.04 -6.34 7.93
N ARG A 355 22.77 -6.33 6.61
CA ARG A 355 22.71 -7.56 5.79
C ARG A 355 24.00 -8.36 5.88
N LYS A 356 25.16 -7.71 5.79
CA LYS A 356 26.48 -8.38 5.94
C LYS A 356 26.68 -9.00 7.33
N ARG A 357 25.92 -8.56 8.33
CA ARG A 357 25.88 -9.10 9.69
C ARG A 357 24.80 -10.16 9.91
N GLY A 358 24.08 -10.53 8.85
CA GLY A 358 23.00 -11.52 8.90
C GLY A 358 21.68 -10.99 9.45
N LEU A 359 21.47 -9.66 9.48
CA LEU A 359 20.19 -9.03 9.83
C LEU A 359 19.57 -8.39 8.59
N ALA A 360 18.49 -8.98 8.09
CA ALA A 360 17.71 -8.45 6.98
C ALA A 360 16.32 -8.02 7.45
N PHE A 361 15.80 -6.95 6.87
CA PHE A 361 14.49 -6.40 7.18
C PHE A 361 13.89 -5.68 5.98
N TYR A 362 12.57 -5.55 5.96
CA TYR A 362 11.86 -4.78 4.96
C TYR A 362 12.03 -3.27 5.21
N HIS A 363 12.22 -2.49 4.16
CA HIS A 363 12.30 -1.03 4.26
C HIS A 363 11.05 -0.43 3.61
N HIS A 364 10.23 0.23 4.41
CA HIS A 364 9.01 0.92 3.99
C HIS A 364 9.22 2.43 4.01
N CYS A 365 8.92 3.09 2.88
CA CYS A 365 8.93 4.53 2.79
C CYS A 365 7.48 5.05 2.81
N ASP A 366 7.09 5.70 3.91
CA ASP A 366 5.83 6.42 4.00
C ASP A 366 6.00 7.80 3.34
N ALA A 367 5.40 7.98 2.19
CA ALA A 367 5.40 9.22 1.43
C ALA A 367 3.99 9.80 1.27
N ALA A 368 3.08 9.45 2.19
CA ALA A 368 1.72 9.95 2.18
C ALA A 368 1.69 11.45 2.44
#